data_d2673b3167d4967fac2649766ff392d1
#
_entry.id   d2673b3167d4967fac2649766ff392d1
#
_cell.length_a   1.000
_cell.length_b   1.000
_cell.length_c   1.000
_cell.angle_alpha   90.00
_cell.angle_beta   90.00
_cell.angle_gamma   90.00
#
_symmetry.space_group_name_H-M   'P 1'
#
loop_
_entity.id
_entity.type
_entity.pdbx_description
1 polymer ?
#
loop_
_entity_poly.entity_id
_entity_poly.type
_entity_poly.pdbx_seq_one_letter_code
_entity_poly.pdbx_strand_id
1 'polypeptide(L)'
;MIKRPLRNLTAASILVGATHGAIAQTPPQTPTTKILAVGTFAPGTDMSQVQRILPTEVRETAKLYLDGKIDQWFSLQDRSGVAFILNVTDPAAAHDMLEKLPLGQAHLMSFELIPLAPLNPLRQLQGMTTGLP
;
A
#
# COMPACT_ATOMS: atom_id res chain seq x y z
N MET A 1 -47.11 73.02 -12.87
CA MET A 1 -46.11 72.43 -13.79
C MET A 1 -45.02 71.74 -13.00
N ILE A 2 -45.07 70.42 -12.96
CA ILE A 2 -44.11 69.63 -12.21
C ILE A 2 -43.12 69.01 -13.21
N LYS A 3 -41.88 69.49 -13.20
CA LYS A 3 -40.79 68.89 -13.99
C LYS A 3 -40.23 67.65 -13.21
N ARG A 4 -40.37 66.50 -13.78
CA ARG A 4 -39.70 65.31 -13.28
C ARG A 4 -38.31 65.22 -13.91
N PRO A 5 -37.22 64.94 -13.11
CA PRO A 5 -35.94 64.64 -13.69
C PRO A 5 -35.87 63.14 -14.04
N LEU A 6 -35.38 62.89 -15.25
CA LEU A 6 -35.00 61.55 -15.68
C LEU A 6 -33.83 61.03 -14.83
N ARG A 7 -34.03 59.88 -14.17
CA ARG A 7 -32.94 59.15 -13.51
C ARG A 7 -32.33 58.19 -14.53
N ASN A 8 -31.11 58.48 -14.90
CA ASN A 8 -30.28 57.58 -15.67
C ASN A 8 -29.99 56.31 -14.81
N LEU A 9 -30.49 55.17 -15.27
CA LEU A 9 -30.11 53.87 -14.77
C LEU A 9 -28.88 53.40 -15.52
N THR A 10 -27.72 53.54 -14.91
CA THR A 10 -26.48 52.91 -15.36
C THR A 10 -26.54 51.43 -14.96
N ALA A 11 -26.72 50.57 -15.95
CA ALA A 11 -26.59 49.12 -15.75
C ALA A 11 -25.11 48.77 -15.56
N ALA A 12 -24.72 48.41 -14.35
CA ALA A 12 -23.40 47.83 -14.08
C ALA A 12 -23.43 46.37 -14.46
N SER A 13 -22.80 46.02 -15.56
CA SER A 13 -22.56 44.63 -15.95
C SER A 13 -21.49 44.05 -15.05
N ILE A 14 -21.89 43.18 -14.12
CA ILE A 14 -20.97 42.41 -13.32
C ILE A 14 -20.48 41.21 -14.16
N LEU A 15 -19.26 41.31 -14.64
CA LEU A 15 -18.57 40.18 -15.29
C LEU A 15 -18.15 39.17 -14.20
N VAL A 16 -18.93 38.13 -14.02
CA VAL A 16 -18.56 37.01 -13.16
C VAL A 16 -17.53 36.18 -13.89
N GLY A 17 -16.26 36.40 -13.59
CA GLY A 17 -15.17 35.58 -14.06
C GLY A 17 -15.24 34.23 -13.35
N ALA A 18 -15.71 33.21 -14.04
CA ALA A 18 -15.60 31.82 -13.57
C ALA A 18 -14.14 31.39 -13.64
N THR A 19 -13.42 31.48 -12.52
CA THR A 19 -12.12 30.83 -12.39
C THR A 19 -12.36 29.33 -12.33
N HIS A 20 -12.19 28.66 -13.45
CA HIS A 20 -12.11 27.19 -13.47
C HIS A 20 -10.78 26.83 -12.83
N GLY A 21 -10.82 26.53 -11.52
CA GLY A 21 -9.72 25.92 -10.83
C GLY A 21 -9.45 24.57 -11.49
N ALA A 22 -8.32 24.44 -12.19
CA ALA A 22 -7.86 23.15 -12.67
C ALA A 22 -7.62 22.26 -11.45
N ILE A 23 -8.53 21.31 -11.18
CA ILE A 23 -8.32 20.28 -10.17
C ILE A 23 -7.23 19.38 -10.75
N ALA A 24 -6.02 19.44 -10.17
CA ALA A 24 -4.96 18.54 -10.51
C ALA A 24 -5.47 17.10 -10.20
N GLN A 25 -5.77 16.32 -11.23
CA GLN A 25 -6.15 14.93 -11.07
C GLN A 25 -4.93 14.16 -10.57
N THR A 26 -5.03 13.58 -9.37
CA THR A 26 -4.03 12.64 -8.88
C THR A 26 -3.95 11.48 -9.87
N PRO A 27 -2.76 11.14 -10.39
CA PRO A 27 -2.63 10.00 -11.29
C PRO A 27 -3.25 8.75 -10.66
N PRO A 28 -3.96 7.92 -11.43
CA PRO A 28 -4.54 6.70 -10.89
C PRO A 28 -3.43 5.83 -10.29
N GLN A 29 -3.57 5.50 -9.02
CA GLN A 29 -2.63 4.62 -8.35
C GLN A 29 -2.74 3.21 -8.93
N THR A 30 -1.59 2.58 -9.16
CA THR A 30 -1.55 1.18 -9.55
C THR A 30 -2.00 0.33 -8.36
N PRO A 31 -2.96 -0.60 -8.55
CA PRO A 31 -3.43 -1.44 -7.46
C PRO A 31 -2.31 -2.28 -6.85
N THR A 32 -2.38 -2.51 -5.54
CA THR A 32 -1.52 -3.48 -4.85
C THR A 32 -1.75 -4.88 -5.41
N THR A 33 -0.67 -5.57 -5.75
CA THR A 33 -0.73 -6.93 -6.29
C THR A 33 -0.15 -7.97 -5.34
N LYS A 34 0.77 -7.57 -4.48
CA LYS A 34 1.43 -8.40 -3.46
C LYS A 34 1.76 -7.55 -2.24
N ILE A 35 2.15 -8.20 -1.15
CA ILE A 35 2.66 -7.54 0.04
C ILE A 35 4.01 -8.14 0.39
N LEU A 36 5.02 -7.30 0.58
CA LEU A 36 6.27 -7.67 1.24
C LEU A 36 6.05 -7.57 2.75
N ALA A 37 6.23 -8.67 3.45
CA ALA A 37 6.19 -8.73 4.91
C ALA A 37 7.61 -8.98 5.44
N VAL A 38 8.12 -8.07 6.27
CA VAL A 38 9.42 -8.23 6.93
C VAL A 38 9.16 -8.49 8.41
N GLY A 39 9.42 -9.72 8.85
CA GLY A 39 9.24 -10.17 10.22
C GLY A 39 10.53 -10.07 11.02
N THR A 40 10.48 -9.43 12.19
CA THR A 40 11.59 -9.32 13.12
C THR A 40 11.12 -9.65 14.54
N PHE A 41 12.04 -10.13 15.38
CA PHE A 41 11.72 -10.38 16.78
C PHE A 41 11.58 -9.08 17.56
N ALA A 42 10.64 -9.08 18.52
CA ALA A 42 10.48 -7.96 19.42
C ALA A 42 11.77 -7.74 20.25
N PRO A 43 12.12 -6.49 20.62
CA PRO A 43 13.26 -6.21 21.48
C PRO A 43 13.14 -6.98 22.80
N GLY A 44 14.24 -7.61 23.25
CA GLY A 44 14.26 -8.38 24.50
C GLY A 44 13.56 -9.74 24.43
N THR A 45 13.23 -10.23 23.24
CA THR A 45 12.63 -11.55 23.06
C THR A 45 13.51 -12.68 23.64
N ASP A 46 12.93 -13.53 24.46
CA ASP A 46 13.59 -14.75 24.94
C ASP A 46 13.70 -15.77 23.80
N MET A 47 14.90 -15.94 23.28
CA MET A 47 15.17 -16.88 22.18
C MET A 47 14.92 -18.34 22.56
N SER A 48 14.95 -18.69 23.85
CA SER A 48 14.58 -20.05 24.30
C SER A 48 13.09 -20.32 24.10
N GLN A 49 12.25 -19.29 24.26
CA GLN A 49 10.81 -19.37 23.97
C GLN A 49 10.58 -19.50 22.46
N VAL A 50 11.30 -18.74 21.66
CA VAL A 50 11.25 -18.85 20.19
C VAL A 50 11.57 -20.25 19.75
N GLN A 51 12.65 -20.83 20.24
CA GLN A 51 13.09 -22.19 19.87
C GLN A 51 12.04 -23.27 20.20
N ARG A 52 11.28 -23.11 21.29
CA ARG A 52 10.18 -24.04 21.61
C ARG A 52 9.01 -23.95 20.64
N ILE A 53 8.73 -22.76 20.12
CA ILE A 53 7.61 -22.48 19.21
C ILE A 53 7.99 -22.78 17.74
N LEU A 54 9.25 -22.61 17.39
CA LEU A 54 9.76 -22.61 16.03
C LEU A 54 9.35 -23.85 15.20
N PRO A 55 9.34 -25.10 15.72
CA PRO A 55 8.91 -26.24 14.93
C PRO A 55 7.45 -26.15 14.46
N THR A 56 6.56 -25.58 15.28
CA THR A 56 5.17 -25.34 14.91
C THR A 56 5.03 -24.15 13.97
N GLU A 57 5.78 -23.07 14.24
CA GLU A 57 5.84 -21.90 13.36
C GLU A 57 6.22 -22.28 11.93
N VAL A 58 7.31 -23.03 11.76
CA VAL A 58 7.78 -23.47 10.44
C VAL A 58 6.73 -24.33 9.73
N ARG A 59 6.04 -25.20 10.45
CA ARG A 59 4.98 -26.05 9.89
C ARG A 59 3.80 -25.23 9.40
N GLU A 60 3.33 -24.27 10.19
CA GLU A 60 2.19 -23.42 9.82
C GLU A 60 2.57 -22.47 8.69
N THR A 61 3.77 -21.91 8.69
CA THR A 61 4.30 -21.11 7.58
C THR A 61 4.40 -21.93 6.29
N ALA A 62 4.87 -23.17 6.37
CA ALA A 62 4.92 -24.07 5.23
C ALA A 62 3.53 -24.36 4.64
N LYS A 63 2.49 -24.47 5.47
CA LYS A 63 1.10 -24.60 4.98
C LYS A 63 0.69 -23.37 4.18
N LEU A 64 0.97 -22.15 4.67
CA LEU A 64 0.67 -20.93 3.92
C LEU A 64 1.38 -20.89 2.56
N TYR A 65 2.61 -21.39 2.50
CA TYR A 65 3.34 -21.51 1.24
C TYR A 65 2.68 -22.51 0.28
N LEU A 66 2.34 -23.71 0.77
CA LEU A 66 1.68 -24.74 -0.03
C LEU A 66 0.27 -24.33 -0.47
N ASP A 67 -0.43 -23.54 0.34
CA ASP A 67 -1.74 -22.96 0.00
C ASP A 67 -1.65 -21.77 -0.97
N GLY A 68 -0.44 -21.40 -1.41
CA GLY A 68 -0.21 -20.30 -2.32
C GLY A 68 -0.39 -18.90 -1.71
N LYS A 69 -0.46 -18.78 -0.38
CA LYS A 69 -0.54 -17.50 0.32
C LYS A 69 0.80 -16.80 0.40
N ILE A 70 1.87 -17.56 0.49
CA ILE A 70 3.25 -17.08 0.41
C ILE A 70 3.80 -17.47 -0.96
N ASP A 71 4.25 -16.50 -1.74
CA ASP A 71 4.87 -16.71 -3.04
C ASP A 71 6.35 -17.02 -2.92
N GLN A 72 7.05 -16.23 -2.08
CA GLN A 72 8.47 -16.39 -1.80
C GLN A 72 8.74 -16.14 -0.32
N TRP A 73 9.75 -16.80 0.22
CA TRP A 73 10.17 -16.69 1.61
C TRP A 73 11.68 -16.71 1.74
N PHE A 74 12.19 -15.90 2.66
CA PHE A 74 13.62 -15.72 2.85
C PHE A 74 13.94 -15.54 4.34
N SER A 75 15.14 -15.99 4.77
CA SER A 75 15.74 -15.55 6.02
C SER A 75 16.54 -14.27 5.77
N LEU A 76 16.45 -13.30 6.68
CA LEU A 76 17.30 -12.12 6.65
C LEU A 76 18.74 -12.52 6.96
N GLN A 77 19.71 -11.96 6.23
CA GLN A 77 21.13 -12.29 6.41
C GLN A 77 21.86 -11.34 7.36
N ASP A 78 21.35 -10.11 7.49
CA ASP A 78 21.94 -9.05 8.32
C ASP A 78 21.45 -9.05 9.77
N ARG A 79 20.36 -9.78 10.03
CA ARG A 79 19.70 -9.86 11.34
C ARG A 79 18.79 -11.09 11.43
N SER A 80 18.36 -11.41 12.65
CA SER A 80 17.36 -12.47 12.86
C SER A 80 15.99 -12.01 12.39
N GLY A 81 15.40 -12.75 11.46
CA GLY A 81 14.09 -12.45 10.91
C GLY A 81 13.85 -13.12 9.57
N VAL A 82 12.70 -12.81 9.01
CA VAL A 82 12.22 -13.38 7.74
C VAL A 82 11.66 -12.30 6.82
N ALA A 83 11.63 -12.58 5.54
CA ALA A 83 10.93 -11.77 4.56
C ALA A 83 10.04 -12.69 3.71
N PHE A 84 8.77 -12.31 3.56
CA PHE A 84 7.81 -13.03 2.74
C PHE A 84 7.27 -12.13 1.63
N ILE A 85 7.12 -12.67 0.43
CA ILE A 85 6.27 -12.08 -0.60
C ILE A 85 4.92 -12.79 -0.52
N LEU A 86 3.88 -12.05 -0.15
CA LEU A 86 2.54 -12.59 0.07
C LEU A 86 1.64 -12.38 -1.13
N ASN A 87 0.86 -13.39 -1.50
CA ASN A 87 -0.17 -13.36 -2.54
C ASN A 87 -1.50 -12.83 -1.99
N VAL A 88 -1.45 -11.72 -1.26
CA VAL A 88 -2.60 -10.97 -0.77
C VAL A 88 -2.43 -9.50 -1.15
N THR A 89 -3.52 -8.80 -1.31
CA THR A 89 -3.54 -7.41 -1.79
C THR A 89 -3.95 -6.41 -0.71
N ASP A 90 -4.54 -6.89 0.38
CA ASP A 90 -4.97 -6.09 1.51
C ASP A 90 -4.00 -6.24 2.68
N PRO A 91 -3.36 -5.15 3.15
CA PRO A 91 -2.48 -5.18 4.31
C PRO A 91 -3.14 -5.68 5.59
N ALA A 92 -4.42 -5.37 5.81
CA ALA A 92 -5.14 -5.86 6.99
C ALA A 92 -5.30 -7.38 6.95
N ALA A 93 -5.65 -7.95 5.81
CA ALA A 93 -5.73 -9.40 5.63
C ALA A 93 -4.35 -10.08 5.79
N ALA A 94 -3.28 -9.45 5.31
CA ALA A 94 -1.91 -9.93 5.51
C ALA A 94 -1.52 -9.93 6.99
N HIS A 95 -1.82 -8.85 7.71
CA HIS A 95 -1.58 -8.73 9.14
C HIS A 95 -2.28 -9.85 9.90
N ASP A 96 -3.58 -10.02 9.69
CA ASP A 96 -4.38 -11.05 10.38
C ASP A 96 -3.89 -12.46 10.09
N MET A 97 -3.42 -12.72 8.87
CA MET A 97 -2.86 -14.02 8.49
C MET A 97 -1.56 -14.31 9.24
N LEU A 98 -0.66 -13.34 9.35
CA LEU A 98 0.64 -13.49 10.00
C LEU A 98 0.52 -13.51 11.53
N GLU A 99 -0.40 -12.74 12.12
CA GLU A 99 -0.68 -12.77 13.55
C GLU A 99 -1.28 -14.10 14.04
N LYS A 100 -1.84 -14.90 13.16
CA LYS A 100 -2.31 -16.26 13.47
C LYS A 100 -1.19 -17.29 13.54
N LEU A 101 0.00 -16.97 13.06
CA LEU A 101 1.16 -17.82 13.21
C LEU A 101 1.60 -17.87 14.69
N PRO A 102 2.18 -18.98 15.16
CA PRO A 102 2.53 -19.14 16.59
C PRO A 102 3.40 -18.05 17.18
N LEU A 103 4.39 -17.53 16.44
CA LEU A 103 5.24 -16.43 16.91
C LEU A 103 4.49 -15.11 16.97
N GLY A 104 3.56 -14.87 16.05
CA GLY A 104 2.66 -13.73 16.08
C GLY A 104 1.71 -13.77 17.28
N GLN A 105 1.05 -14.91 17.49
CA GLN A 105 0.17 -15.13 18.64
C GLN A 105 0.88 -14.96 19.99
N ALA A 106 2.15 -15.36 20.07
CA ALA A 106 2.97 -15.20 21.27
C ALA A 106 3.56 -13.78 21.42
N HIS A 107 3.27 -12.88 20.48
CA HIS A 107 3.83 -11.51 20.44
C HIS A 107 5.36 -11.46 20.45
N LEU A 108 6.02 -12.49 19.89
CA LEU A 108 7.47 -12.58 19.81
C LEU A 108 8.02 -12.03 18.48
N MET A 109 7.19 -11.99 17.45
CA MET A 109 7.54 -11.46 16.14
C MET A 109 6.52 -10.41 15.70
N SER A 110 7.01 -9.35 15.09
CA SER A 110 6.20 -8.32 14.45
C SER A 110 6.55 -8.22 12.98
N PHE A 111 5.58 -7.81 12.15
CA PHE A 111 5.75 -7.70 10.72
C PHE A 111 5.54 -6.26 10.25
N GLU A 112 6.52 -5.74 9.51
CA GLU A 112 6.34 -4.57 8.67
C GLU A 112 5.73 -5.02 7.35
N LEU A 113 4.63 -4.40 6.93
CA LEU A 113 3.90 -4.74 5.72
C LEU A 113 4.05 -3.63 4.69
N ILE A 114 4.61 -3.95 3.53
CA ILE A 114 4.85 -3.01 2.44
C ILE A 114 4.03 -3.46 1.23
N PRO A 115 2.94 -2.74 0.89
CA PRO A 115 2.17 -3.03 -0.31
C PRO A 115 3.02 -2.84 -1.56
N LEU A 116 2.97 -3.81 -2.47
CA LEU A 116 3.69 -3.81 -3.73
C LEU A 116 2.72 -3.70 -4.90
N ALA A 117 3.10 -2.93 -5.90
CA ALA A 117 2.39 -2.79 -7.16
C ALA A 117 3.36 -3.04 -8.32
N PRO A 118 2.89 -3.30 -9.54
CA PRO A 118 3.74 -3.32 -10.72
C PRO A 118 4.56 -2.04 -10.84
N LEU A 119 5.77 -2.16 -11.35
CA LEU A 119 6.71 -1.04 -11.45
C LEU A 119 6.09 0.10 -12.28
N ASN A 120 5.82 1.24 -11.62
CA ASN A 120 5.14 2.38 -12.23
C ASN A 120 5.79 2.92 -13.52
N PRO A 121 7.14 3.02 -13.63
CA PRO A 121 7.79 3.49 -14.85
C PRO A 121 7.50 2.63 -16.10
N LEU A 122 7.05 1.38 -15.93
CA LEU A 122 6.68 0.53 -17.09
C LEU A 122 5.52 1.10 -17.90
N ARG A 123 4.69 1.98 -17.34
CA ARG A 123 3.64 2.68 -18.10
C ARG A 123 4.20 3.56 -19.19
N GLN A 124 5.43 4.04 -19.05
CA GLN A 124 6.10 4.88 -20.05
C GLN A 124 6.53 4.09 -21.27
N LEU A 125 6.66 2.76 -21.15
CA LEU A 125 7.00 1.88 -22.29
C LEU A 125 5.92 1.86 -23.38
N GLN A 126 4.66 2.16 -23.04
CA GLN A 126 3.59 2.27 -24.03
C GLN A 126 3.82 3.38 -25.06
N GLY A 127 4.56 4.43 -24.70
CA GLY A 127 4.97 5.49 -25.62
C GLY A 127 6.12 5.10 -26.55
N MET A 128 6.82 4.00 -26.28
CA MET A 128 7.97 3.55 -27.06
C MET A 128 7.59 2.65 -28.26
N THR A 129 6.35 2.14 -28.26
CA THR A 129 5.87 1.25 -29.35
C THR A 129 5.50 2.03 -30.63
N THR A 130 5.38 3.34 -30.57
CA THR A 130 5.06 4.19 -31.74
C THR A 130 6.29 4.66 -32.53
N GLY A 131 7.50 4.24 -32.12
CA GLY A 131 8.77 4.67 -32.70
C GLY A 131 9.60 3.58 -33.39
N LEU A 132 9.07 2.39 -33.58
CA LEU A 132 9.76 1.35 -34.38
C LEU A 132 9.41 1.50 -35.85
N PRO A 133 10.42 1.60 -36.73
CA PRO A 133 10.24 1.74 -38.18
C PRO A 133 9.53 0.55 -38.78
#